data_7ce151099970e05d53b3ba9892203443
#
_entry.id   7ce151099970e05d53b3ba9892203443
#
_cell.length_a   1.000
_cell.length_b   1.000
_cell.length_c   1.000
_cell.angle_alpha   90.00
_cell.angle_beta   90.00
_cell.angle_gamma   90.00
#
_symmetry.space_group_name_H-M   'P 1'
#
loop_
_entity.id
_entity.type
_entity.pdbx_description
1 polymer ?
#
loop_
_entity_poly.entity_id
_entity_poly.type
_entity_poly.pdbx_seq_one_letter_code
_entity_poly.pdbx_strand_id
1 'polypeptide(L)'
;MKALVYEKYATNDNFSEILQIKDIPKPKPKSNEVVFKVKAAALNYDDIWGMRGKPLAIPLPHISGTDAAGEVVEVGDDVKNIKVGDRVVSHGNMSCRVCKLCTSGREYDCKKRTIWGFETGPLWGGYCEYTHLPESNVVKIPDNVSYDQAAAASMTLLTSWHMLVGRAKIQPGQVVLVMGGGSGVGNYGIQIAKLFGCTVIATASPDKLDKLLELGADYAVDHRNPDWYREVRSISKKIPKPYGAHTGLDVIFEHIGGSHWNKELTLLNYGGTIVTTGATTGYDAKTDLRHIFFKGIDILGSTQGTRAELEQGLYWMAEGKIKSIIDSTYSFEQAVEAHTKMLKGKGLFGKILMKPEI
;
A
#
# COMPACT_ATOMS: atom_id res chain seq x y z
N MET A 1 1.12 -23.25 16.83
CA MET A 1 0.48 -21.95 16.62
C MET A 1 -0.52 -22.02 15.47
N LYS A 2 -1.60 -21.26 15.55
CA LYS A 2 -2.57 -21.17 14.46
C LYS A 2 -2.05 -20.26 13.33
N ALA A 3 -2.34 -20.66 12.09
CA ALA A 3 -2.04 -19.89 10.89
C ALA A 3 -3.13 -20.12 9.82
N LEU A 4 -3.39 -19.09 9.01
CA LEU A 4 -4.25 -19.19 7.84
C LEU A 4 -3.43 -19.64 6.65
N VAL A 5 -3.67 -20.86 6.18
CA VAL A 5 -2.84 -21.56 5.20
C VAL A 5 -3.67 -21.93 3.98
N TYR A 6 -3.07 -21.89 2.79
CA TYR A 6 -3.59 -22.55 1.60
C TYR A 6 -2.51 -23.38 0.90
N GLU A 7 -2.93 -24.52 0.30
CA GLU A 7 -2.06 -25.54 -0.30
C GLU A 7 -2.25 -25.69 -1.80
N LYS A 8 -3.24 -24.99 -2.34
CA LYS A 8 -3.57 -24.93 -3.78
C LYS A 8 -4.10 -23.55 -4.14
N TYR A 9 -4.08 -23.22 -5.42
CA TYR A 9 -4.66 -21.94 -5.88
C TYR A 9 -6.19 -22.03 -5.97
N ALA A 10 -6.85 -20.87 -5.79
CA ALA A 10 -8.29 -20.76 -5.90
C ALA A 10 -8.76 -20.88 -7.36
N THR A 11 -9.85 -21.57 -7.57
CA THR A 11 -10.56 -21.59 -8.83
C THR A 11 -11.71 -20.59 -8.78
N ASN A 12 -11.79 -19.68 -9.76
CA ASN A 12 -12.87 -18.68 -9.84
C ASN A 12 -13.11 -17.87 -8.56
N ASP A 13 -12.02 -17.53 -7.84
CA ASP A 13 -12.05 -16.75 -6.58
C ASP A 13 -12.85 -17.43 -5.44
N ASN A 14 -12.99 -18.74 -5.49
CA ASN A 14 -13.60 -19.50 -4.40
C ASN A 14 -12.60 -19.73 -3.27
N PHE A 15 -12.44 -18.74 -2.40
CA PHE A 15 -11.49 -18.77 -1.29
C PHE A 15 -11.86 -19.78 -0.20
N SER A 16 -13.14 -20.15 -0.07
CA SER A 16 -13.61 -21.13 0.92
C SER A 16 -13.05 -22.53 0.67
N GLU A 17 -12.66 -22.86 -0.56
CA GLU A 17 -12.08 -24.15 -0.91
C GLU A 17 -10.59 -24.28 -0.57
N ILE A 18 -9.91 -23.17 -0.28
CA ILE A 18 -8.46 -23.16 -0.12
C ILE A 18 -8.00 -22.67 1.25
N LEU A 19 -8.66 -21.66 1.82
CA LEU A 19 -8.25 -21.06 3.09
C LEU A 19 -8.60 -22.00 4.26
N GLN A 20 -7.60 -22.37 5.04
CA GLN A 20 -7.74 -23.26 6.20
C GLN A 20 -6.93 -22.73 7.38
N ILE A 21 -7.51 -22.79 8.56
CA ILE A 21 -6.75 -22.58 9.81
C ILE A 21 -6.05 -23.89 10.16
N LYS A 22 -4.74 -23.85 10.30
CA LYS A 22 -3.90 -25.00 10.64
C LYS A 22 -3.04 -24.73 11.85
N ASP A 23 -2.82 -25.78 12.64
CA ASP A 23 -1.80 -25.78 13.68
C ASP A 23 -0.44 -26.14 13.06
N ILE A 24 0.52 -25.21 13.15
CA ILE A 24 1.88 -25.38 12.65
C ILE A 24 2.89 -25.07 13.76
N PRO A 25 4.15 -25.53 13.66
CA PRO A 25 5.18 -25.16 14.61
C PRO A 25 5.39 -23.65 14.72
N LYS A 26 5.59 -23.13 15.94
CA LYS A 26 6.04 -21.74 16.13
C LYS A 26 7.44 -21.56 15.51
N PRO A 27 7.69 -20.51 14.72
CA PRO A 27 9.01 -20.27 14.15
C PRO A 27 10.06 -19.98 15.24
N LYS A 28 11.31 -20.37 14.97
CA LYS A 28 12.48 -19.94 15.74
C LYS A 28 13.28 -18.95 14.90
N PRO A 29 13.86 -17.90 15.51
CA PRO A 29 14.62 -16.92 14.76
C PRO A 29 15.96 -17.54 14.29
N LYS A 30 16.39 -17.17 13.07
CA LYS A 30 17.80 -17.28 12.69
C LYS A 30 18.60 -16.19 13.39
N SER A 31 19.93 -16.24 13.28
CA SER A 31 20.81 -15.32 14.02
C SER A 31 20.46 -13.82 13.84
N ASN A 32 20.01 -13.43 12.66
CA ASN A 32 19.65 -12.04 12.32
C ASN A 32 18.14 -11.77 12.26
N GLU A 33 17.32 -12.70 12.76
CA GLU A 33 15.84 -12.58 12.70
C GLU A 33 15.24 -12.29 14.09
N VAL A 34 14.06 -11.74 14.05
CA VAL A 34 13.19 -11.56 15.22
C VAL A 34 11.91 -12.35 15.02
N VAL A 35 11.38 -12.95 16.09
CA VAL A 35 10.05 -13.53 16.14
C VAL A 35 9.13 -12.59 16.91
N PHE A 36 7.97 -12.28 16.37
CA PHE A 36 6.99 -11.48 17.08
C PHE A 36 5.60 -12.14 17.08
N LYS A 37 4.86 -11.92 18.18
CA LYS A 37 3.45 -12.29 18.30
C LYS A 37 2.63 -11.27 17.52
N VAL A 38 1.94 -11.71 16.49
CA VAL A 38 1.09 -10.85 15.65
C VAL A 38 -0.11 -10.40 16.46
N LYS A 39 -0.34 -9.09 16.49
CA LYS A 39 -1.50 -8.44 17.12
C LYS A 39 -2.51 -7.95 16.10
N ALA A 40 -2.04 -7.58 14.92
CA ALA A 40 -2.85 -7.19 13.78
C ALA A 40 -2.09 -7.46 12.48
N ALA A 41 -2.80 -7.87 11.45
CA ALA A 41 -2.37 -7.93 10.06
C ALA A 41 -3.38 -7.17 9.19
N ALA A 42 -3.02 -6.80 7.96
CA ALA A 42 -3.94 -6.09 7.08
C ALA A 42 -3.93 -6.65 5.67
N LEU A 43 -5.12 -6.73 5.05
CA LEU A 43 -5.28 -7.29 3.71
C LEU A 43 -4.73 -6.34 2.65
N ASN A 44 -4.11 -6.94 1.63
CA ASN A 44 -3.68 -6.29 0.40
C ASN A 44 -4.15 -7.06 -0.83
N TYR A 45 -4.18 -6.42 -1.99
CA TYR A 45 -4.67 -7.08 -3.20
C TYR A 45 -3.71 -8.17 -3.72
N ASP A 46 -2.44 -8.15 -3.29
CA ASP A 46 -1.47 -9.22 -3.53
C ASP A 46 -1.86 -10.55 -2.85
N ASP A 47 -2.62 -10.53 -1.76
CA ASP A 47 -3.22 -11.73 -1.18
C ASP A 47 -4.16 -12.43 -2.20
N ILE A 48 -4.96 -11.65 -2.92
CA ILE A 48 -5.84 -12.16 -3.99
C ILE A 48 -5.02 -12.74 -5.14
N TRP A 49 -3.96 -12.03 -5.56
CA TRP A 49 -3.05 -12.52 -6.60
C TRP A 49 -2.35 -13.82 -6.18
N GLY A 50 -1.89 -13.88 -4.93
CA GLY A 50 -1.27 -15.08 -4.36
C GLY A 50 -2.22 -16.27 -4.37
N MET A 51 -3.43 -16.10 -3.89
CA MET A 51 -4.45 -17.15 -3.90
C MET A 51 -4.85 -17.60 -5.32
N ARG A 52 -4.80 -16.71 -6.31
CA ARG A 52 -5.02 -17.04 -7.73
C ARG A 52 -3.81 -17.72 -8.39
N GLY A 53 -2.60 -17.60 -7.81
CA GLY A 53 -1.36 -18.00 -8.46
C GLY A 53 -1.07 -17.22 -9.75
N LYS A 54 -1.56 -15.99 -9.87
CA LYS A 54 -1.42 -15.12 -11.04
C LYS A 54 -1.27 -13.66 -10.60
N PRO A 55 -0.45 -12.86 -11.29
CA PRO A 55 0.38 -13.20 -12.48
C PRO A 55 1.60 -14.06 -12.15
N LEU A 56 1.91 -14.28 -10.88
CA LEU A 56 3.09 -15.01 -10.41
C LEU A 56 2.65 -16.24 -9.61
N ALA A 57 3.24 -17.40 -9.91
CA ALA A 57 3.13 -18.58 -9.05
C ALA A 57 3.98 -18.40 -7.80
N ILE A 58 3.38 -18.59 -6.63
CA ILE A 58 4.04 -18.42 -5.33
C ILE A 58 4.30 -19.79 -4.68
N PRO A 59 5.26 -19.88 -3.72
CA PRO A 59 5.51 -21.13 -3.00
C PRO A 59 4.29 -21.62 -2.23
N LEU A 60 3.98 -22.91 -2.33
CA LEU A 60 2.92 -23.59 -1.58
C LEU A 60 3.55 -24.68 -0.68
N PRO A 61 2.98 -25.02 0.49
CA PRO A 61 1.85 -24.34 1.15
C PRO A 61 2.19 -22.90 1.55
N HIS A 62 1.21 -22.00 1.58
CA HIS A 62 1.46 -20.57 1.76
C HIS A 62 0.70 -19.98 2.95
N ILE A 63 1.31 -18.99 3.61
CA ILE A 63 0.67 -18.03 4.51
C ILE A 63 0.83 -16.66 3.89
N SER A 64 -0.28 -16.02 3.55
CA SER A 64 -0.29 -14.63 3.05
C SER A 64 -0.12 -13.61 4.18
N GLY A 65 -0.22 -12.34 3.81
CA GLY A 65 -0.14 -11.20 4.73
C GLY A 65 1.24 -10.56 4.70
N THR A 66 1.35 -9.46 3.97
CA THR A 66 2.56 -8.61 3.87
C THR A 66 2.61 -7.57 4.98
N ASP A 67 1.47 -7.27 5.58
CA ASP A 67 1.29 -6.30 6.65
C ASP A 67 1.03 -7.02 7.98
N ALA A 68 1.98 -6.96 8.89
CA ALA A 68 1.80 -7.50 10.25
C ALA A 68 2.48 -6.60 11.29
N ALA A 69 1.78 -6.35 12.38
CA ALA A 69 2.29 -5.62 13.54
C ALA A 69 2.13 -6.47 14.81
N GLY A 70 3.10 -6.40 15.71
CA GLY A 70 3.09 -7.21 16.91
C GLY A 70 4.19 -6.89 17.90
N GLU A 71 4.32 -7.75 18.89
CA GLU A 71 5.29 -7.64 19.96
C GLU A 71 6.37 -8.71 19.81
N VAL A 72 7.63 -8.30 19.86
CA VAL A 72 8.78 -9.19 19.76
C VAL A 72 8.84 -10.11 20.97
N VAL A 73 8.91 -11.42 20.72
CA VAL A 73 8.97 -12.46 21.76
C VAL A 73 10.29 -13.24 21.78
N GLU A 74 11.06 -13.20 20.70
CA GLU A 74 12.35 -13.89 20.58
C GLU A 74 13.22 -13.17 19.55
N VAL A 75 14.52 -13.13 19.78
CA VAL A 75 15.51 -12.51 18.87
C VAL A 75 16.69 -13.45 18.68
N GLY A 76 17.29 -13.44 17.48
CA GLY A 76 18.52 -14.15 17.18
C GLY A 76 19.77 -13.41 17.70
N ASP A 77 20.89 -14.11 17.79
CA ASP A 77 22.13 -13.65 18.45
C ASP A 77 22.78 -12.43 17.75
N ASP A 78 22.54 -12.24 16.44
CA ASP A 78 23.09 -11.13 15.66
C ASP A 78 22.18 -9.90 15.62
N VAL A 79 20.98 -9.94 16.21
CA VAL A 79 20.07 -8.82 16.30
C VAL A 79 20.63 -7.74 17.24
N LYS A 80 20.65 -6.47 16.80
CA LYS A 80 21.33 -5.35 17.50
C LYS A 80 20.38 -4.30 18.05
N ASN A 81 19.34 -3.94 17.29
CA ASN A 81 18.51 -2.75 17.56
C ASN A 81 17.10 -3.10 18.04
N ILE A 82 16.70 -4.36 17.97
CA ILE A 82 15.40 -4.88 18.38
C ILE A 82 15.59 -5.80 19.58
N LYS A 83 14.69 -5.71 20.55
CA LYS A 83 14.70 -6.57 21.76
C LYS A 83 13.31 -7.14 22.05
N VAL A 84 13.26 -8.17 22.86
CA VAL A 84 12.00 -8.74 23.37
C VAL A 84 11.18 -7.66 24.07
N GLY A 85 9.89 -7.61 23.80
CA GLY A 85 8.96 -6.59 24.24
C GLY A 85 8.84 -5.38 23.32
N ASP A 86 9.72 -5.19 22.33
CA ASP A 86 9.60 -4.11 21.35
C ASP A 86 8.32 -4.32 20.50
N ARG A 87 7.63 -3.21 20.24
CA ARG A 87 6.48 -3.15 19.34
C ARG A 87 6.96 -2.91 17.92
N VAL A 88 6.64 -3.81 17.00
CA VAL A 88 7.19 -3.78 15.64
C VAL A 88 6.12 -3.96 14.56
N VAL A 89 6.40 -3.42 13.39
CA VAL A 89 5.64 -3.64 12.16
C VAL A 89 6.56 -4.14 11.06
N SER A 90 6.05 -5.01 10.19
CA SER A 90 6.76 -5.54 9.04
C SER A 90 7.11 -4.45 8.02
N HIS A 91 8.28 -4.58 7.39
CA HIS A 91 8.62 -3.93 6.13
C HIS A 91 8.73 -5.03 5.07
N GLY A 92 7.65 -5.21 4.28
CA GLY A 92 7.49 -6.37 3.39
C GLY A 92 8.50 -6.46 2.24
N ASN A 93 9.21 -5.38 1.91
CA ASN A 93 10.19 -5.36 0.82
C ASN A 93 11.52 -5.97 1.28
N MET A 94 11.69 -7.26 1.06
CA MET A 94 12.94 -7.97 1.35
C MET A 94 13.97 -7.74 0.25
N SER A 95 15.21 -7.50 0.63
CA SER A 95 16.29 -7.24 -0.33
C SER A 95 17.63 -7.81 0.16
N CYS A 96 18.65 -7.88 -0.71
CA CYS A 96 19.94 -8.45 -0.32
C CYS A 96 20.80 -7.56 0.58
N ARG A 97 20.47 -6.29 0.75
CA ARG A 97 21.13 -5.27 1.58
C ARG A 97 22.61 -4.96 1.25
N VAL A 98 23.22 -5.67 0.29
CA VAL A 98 24.65 -5.55 -0.01
C VAL A 98 24.98 -5.12 -1.44
N CYS A 99 24.01 -5.15 -2.37
CA CYS A 99 24.26 -4.70 -3.74
C CYS A 99 24.25 -3.16 -3.82
N LYS A 100 24.82 -2.63 -4.92
CA LYS A 100 24.92 -1.17 -5.15
C LYS A 100 23.58 -0.45 -4.99
N LEU A 101 22.47 -1.05 -5.43
CA LEU A 101 21.14 -0.45 -5.28
C LEU A 101 20.73 -0.38 -3.80
N CYS A 102 20.88 -1.47 -3.05
CA CYS A 102 20.58 -1.48 -1.62
C CYS A 102 21.43 -0.49 -0.84
N THR A 103 22.74 -0.44 -1.08
CA THR A 103 23.67 0.44 -0.35
C THR A 103 23.54 1.91 -0.74
N SER A 104 22.83 2.22 -1.84
CA SER A 104 22.49 3.60 -2.25
C SER A 104 21.06 4.03 -1.85
N GLY A 105 20.38 3.30 -0.96
CA GLY A 105 19.02 3.63 -0.51
C GLY A 105 17.93 3.30 -1.53
N ARG A 106 18.19 2.37 -2.43
CA ARG A 106 17.26 1.91 -3.48
C ARG A 106 17.00 0.40 -3.36
N GLU A 107 16.79 -0.08 -2.15
CA GLU A 107 16.51 -1.51 -1.89
C GLU A 107 15.26 -2.03 -2.61
N TYR A 108 14.31 -1.16 -2.93
CA TYR A 108 13.12 -1.49 -3.73
C TYR A 108 13.46 -1.86 -5.20
N ASP A 109 14.63 -1.49 -5.70
CA ASP A 109 15.13 -1.84 -7.04
C ASP A 109 16.09 -3.05 -7.02
N CYS A 110 16.30 -3.69 -5.88
CA CYS A 110 17.20 -4.83 -5.74
C CYS A 110 16.76 -6.00 -6.64
N LYS A 111 17.70 -6.55 -7.43
CA LYS A 111 17.41 -7.72 -8.29
C LYS A 111 17.01 -8.99 -7.53
N LYS A 112 17.38 -9.06 -6.24
CA LYS A 112 17.00 -10.18 -5.34
C LYS A 112 15.80 -9.79 -4.46
N ARG A 113 15.08 -8.74 -4.82
CA ARG A 113 13.91 -8.31 -4.07
C ARG A 113 12.81 -9.37 -4.15
N THR A 114 12.17 -9.61 -3.02
CA THR A 114 10.93 -10.37 -2.89
C THR A 114 10.00 -9.66 -1.92
N ILE A 115 8.71 -9.90 -2.06
CA ILE A 115 7.70 -9.36 -1.15
C ILE A 115 7.36 -10.45 -0.13
N TRP A 116 7.65 -10.16 1.15
CA TRP A 116 7.33 -11.04 2.25
C TRP A 116 5.82 -11.27 2.36
N GLY A 117 5.39 -12.50 2.62
CA GLY A 117 3.98 -12.85 2.72
C GLY A 117 3.24 -12.93 1.38
N PHE A 118 3.93 -12.63 0.26
CA PHE A 118 3.43 -12.80 -1.10
C PHE A 118 4.36 -13.69 -1.93
N GLU A 119 5.61 -13.27 -2.17
CA GLU A 119 6.57 -14.03 -2.99
C GLU A 119 7.42 -15.00 -2.16
N THR A 120 7.45 -14.83 -0.84
CA THR A 120 8.22 -15.67 0.08
C THR A 120 7.45 -16.91 0.52
N GLY A 121 8.14 -17.94 0.98
CA GLY A 121 7.54 -19.19 1.46
C GLY A 121 8.52 -20.34 1.48
N PRO A 122 8.06 -21.55 1.76
CA PRO A 122 6.70 -21.90 2.20
C PRO A 122 6.36 -21.41 3.62
N LEU A 123 5.08 -21.29 3.95
CA LEU A 123 4.55 -20.99 5.29
C LEU A 123 5.17 -19.74 5.96
N TRP A 124 5.38 -18.66 5.19
CA TRP A 124 6.06 -17.46 5.68
C TRP A 124 5.36 -16.17 5.28
N GLY A 125 4.45 -15.70 6.13
CA GLY A 125 3.64 -14.50 5.98
C GLY A 125 3.08 -14.01 7.32
N GLY A 126 2.17 -13.06 7.29
CA GLY A 126 1.62 -12.37 8.46
C GLY A 126 0.33 -12.95 9.04
N TYR A 127 -0.39 -13.83 8.31
CA TYR A 127 -1.66 -14.37 8.80
C TYR A 127 -1.44 -15.60 9.69
N CYS A 128 -0.78 -15.38 10.84
CA CYS A 128 -0.49 -16.38 11.84
C CYS A 128 -0.34 -15.73 13.23
N GLU A 129 -0.32 -16.53 14.29
CA GLU A 129 -0.13 -16.03 15.66
C GLU A 129 1.30 -15.52 15.91
N TYR A 130 2.29 -16.14 15.28
CA TYR A 130 3.71 -15.78 15.40
C TYR A 130 4.37 -15.83 14.03
N THR A 131 5.12 -14.81 13.70
CA THR A 131 5.91 -14.77 12.47
C THR A 131 7.32 -14.29 12.76
N HIS A 132 8.21 -14.42 11.76
CA HIS A 132 9.60 -14.00 11.89
C HIS A 132 10.03 -13.19 10.66
N LEU A 133 10.95 -12.27 10.88
CA LEU A 133 11.56 -11.45 9.83
C LEU A 133 13.00 -11.11 10.20
N PRO A 134 13.88 -10.88 9.22
CA PRO A 134 15.17 -10.24 9.49
C PRO A 134 14.97 -8.91 10.21
N GLU A 135 15.87 -8.56 11.13
CA GLU A 135 15.86 -7.26 11.83
C GLU A 135 15.72 -6.08 10.87
N SER A 136 16.37 -6.17 9.70
CA SER A 136 16.31 -5.14 8.66
C SER A 136 14.90 -4.93 8.06
N ASN A 137 13.99 -5.87 8.29
CA ASN A 137 12.63 -5.91 7.75
C ASN A 137 11.55 -5.72 8.82
N VAL A 138 11.93 -5.25 9.99
CA VAL A 138 10.99 -4.78 11.02
C VAL A 138 11.30 -3.33 11.41
N VAL A 139 10.26 -2.58 11.71
CA VAL A 139 10.35 -1.17 12.15
C VAL A 139 9.67 -1.05 13.49
N LYS A 140 10.29 -0.32 14.44
CA LYS A 140 9.66 -0.02 15.73
C LYS A 140 8.43 0.87 15.53
N ILE A 141 7.37 0.52 16.23
CA ILE A 141 6.13 1.31 16.23
C ILE A 141 6.25 2.37 17.33
N PRO A 142 6.02 3.67 17.04
CA PRO A 142 5.93 4.70 18.07
C PRO A 142 4.89 4.37 19.14
N ASP A 143 5.13 4.77 20.39
CA ASP A 143 4.31 4.36 21.55
C ASP A 143 2.83 4.72 21.42
N ASN A 144 2.53 5.86 20.79
CA ASN A 144 1.17 6.34 20.59
C ASN A 144 0.48 5.85 19.30
N VAL A 145 1.15 5.00 18.50
CA VAL A 145 0.57 4.33 17.32
C VAL A 145 0.16 2.92 17.70
N SER A 146 -1.11 2.55 17.50
CA SER A 146 -1.59 1.20 17.81
C SER A 146 -1.07 0.16 16.80
N TYR A 147 -1.11 -1.15 17.17
CA TYR A 147 -0.80 -2.23 16.25
C TYR A 147 -1.70 -2.22 15.02
N ASP A 148 -2.99 -1.92 15.20
CA ASP A 148 -3.96 -1.81 14.12
C ASP A 148 -3.59 -0.72 13.12
N GLN A 149 -3.25 0.46 13.63
CA GLN A 149 -2.80 1.58 12.82
C GLN A 149 -1.50 1.24 12.07
N ALA A 150 -0.53 0.62 12.74
CA ALA A 150 0.75 0.26 12.15
C ALA A 150 0.62 -0.86 11.09
N ALA A 151 -0.17 -1.90 11.36
CA ALA A 151 -0.44 -2.97 10.38
C ALA A 151 -1.12 -2.41 9.13
N ALA A 152 -2.17 -1.59 9.30
CA ALA A 152 -2.85 -0.96 8.17
C ALA A 152 -1.96 -0.02 7.35
N ALA A 153 -0.87 0.51 7.95
CA ALA A 153 0.07 1.42 7.33
C ALA A 153 1.17 0.72 6.53
N SER A 154 1.64 -0.44 6.96
CA SER A 154 2.90 -1.06 6.53
C SER A 154 3.15 -0.96 5.02
N MET A 155 2.33 -1.57 4.19
CA MET A 155 2.49 -1.48 2.73
C MET A 155 1.89 -0.21 2.13
N THR A 156 0.68 0.17 2.54
CA THR A 156 -0.08 1.20 1.83
C THR A 156 0.42 2.61 2.11
N LEU A 157 0.80 2.94 3.36
CA LEU A 157 1.47 4.20 3.69
C LEU A 157 2.84 4.27 3.01
N LEU A 158 3.65 3.21 3.13
CA LEU A 158 4.97 3.12 2.49
C LEU A 158 4.90 3.36 0.99
N THR A 159 4.00 2.65 0.31
CA THR A 159 3.79 2.79 -1.14
C THR A 159 3.40 4.22 -1.51
N SER A 160 2.43 4.81 -0.79
CA SER A 160 1.96 6.17 -1.07
C SER A 160 3.03 7.23 -0.78
N TRP A 161 3.82 7.03 0.28
CA TRP A 161 4.95 7.89 0.61
C TRP A 161 6.01 7.83 -0.49
N HIS A 162 6.40 6.63 -0.90
CA HIS A 162 7.37 6.46 -1.97
C HIS A 162 6.89 7.06 -3.29
N MET A 163 5.63 6.87 -3.66
CA MET A 163 5.06 7.47 -4.88
C MET A 163 5.16 8.99 -4.87
N LEU A 164 4.67 9.64 -3.82
CA LEU A 164 4.55 11.09 -3.79
C LEU A 164 5.85 11.79 -3.39
N VAL A 165 6.54 11.29 -2.36
CA VAL A 165 7.74 11.94 -1.81
C VAL A 165 9.01 11.42 -2.48
N GLY A 166 9.16 10.10 -2.57
CA GLY A 166 10.36 9.47 -3.14
C GLY A 166 10.46 9.63 -4.66
N ARG A 167 9.34 9.44 -5.38
CA ARG A 167 9.30 9.41 -6.85
C ARG A 167 8.83 10.72 -7.47
N ALA A 168 7.61 11.16 -7.19
CA ALA A 168 7.06 12.39 -7.76
C ALA A 168 7.65 13.66 -7.15
N LYS A 169 8.23 13.57 -5.94
CA LYS A 169 8.86 14.71 -5.22
C LYS A 169 7.94 15.93 -5.13
N ILE A 170 6.71 15.67 -4.69
CA ILE A 170 5.67 16.71 -4.61
C ILE A 170 6.12 17.95 -3.83
N GLN A 171 5.63 19.11 -4.26
CA GLN A 171 5.96 20.41 -3.69
C GLN A 171 4.72 21.17 -3.21
N PRO A 172 4.83 22.03 -2.21
CA PRO A 172 3.74 22.89 -1.79
C PRO A 172 3.15 23.70 -2.95
N GLY A 173 1.83 23.84 -2.96
CA GLY A 173 1.09 24.57 -4.01
C GLY A 173 0.81 23.80 -5.30
N GLN A 174 1.31 22.56 -5.44
CA GLN A 174 0.94 21.69 -6.54
C GLN A 174 -0.52 21.21 -6.43
N VAL A 175 -1.13 20.90 -7.56
CA VAL A 175 -2.45 20.26 -7.66
C VAL A 175 -2.26 18.78 -7.96
N VAL A 176 -2.69 17.95 -7.03
CA VAL A 176 -2.55 16.49 -7.09
C VAL A 176 -3.92 15.85 -7.33
N LEU A 177 -4.03 15.02 -8.36
CA LEU A 177 -5.17 14.13 -8.53
C LEU A 177 -4.85 12.78 -7.90
N VAL A 178 -5.67 12.34 -6.93
CA VAL A 178 -5.57 11.01 -6.32
C VAL A 178 -6.68 10.13 -6.90
N MET A 179 -6.29 9.18 -7.74
CA MET A 179 -7.21 8.19 -8.28
C MET A 179 -7.57 7.15 -7.20
N GLY A 180 -8.85 6.75 -7.13
CA GLY A 180 -9.28 5.73 -6.16
C GLY A 180 -9.04 6.10 -4.69
N GLY A 181 -9.33 7.33 -4.31
CA GLY A 181 -9.10 7.87 -2.96
C GLY A 181 -9.73 7.07 -1.82
N GLY A 182 -10.72 6.22 -2.10
CA GLY A 182 -11.35 5.34 -1.09
C GLY A 182 -10.57 4.07 -0.75
N SER A 183 -9.49 3.75 -1.47
CA SER A 183 -8.63 2.60 -1.19
C SER A 183 -7.63 2.88 -0.06
N GLY A 184 -6.98 1.85 0.47
CA GLY A 184 -5.91 2.02 1.45
C GLY A 184 -4.77 2.91 0.95
N VAL A 185 -4.31 2.70 -0.28
CA VAL A 185 -3.26 3.51 -0.93
C VAL A 185 -3.76 4.93 -1.19
N GLY A 186 -4.98 5.08 -1.76
CA GLY A 186 -5.55 6.40 -2.05
C GLY A 186 -5.80 7.25 -0.80
N ASN A 187 -6.21 6.64 0.31
CA ASN A 187 -6.39 7.34 1.58
C ASN A 187 -5.10 8.02 2.05
N TYR A 188 -3.96 7.31 1.97
CA TYR A 188 -2.67 7.90 2.30
C TYR A 188 -2.21 8.91 1.26
N GLY A 189 -2.50 8.67 -0.03
CA GLY A 189 -2.21 9.64 -1.10
C GLY A 189 -2.82 11.01 -0.81
N ILE A 190 -4.08 11.06 -0.37
CA ILE A 190 -4.75 12.30 0.03
C ILE A 190 -4.01 12.96 1.22
N GLN A 191 -3.81 12.22 2.30
CA GLN A 191 -3.24 12.75 3.54
C GLN A 191 -1.79 13.24 3.34
N ILE A 192 -0.96 12.50 2.61
CA ILE A 192 0.42 12.88 2.31
C ILE A 192 0.44 14.13 1.43
N ALA A 193 -0.36 14.20 0.37
CA ALA A 193 -0.42 15.39 -0.49
C ALA A 193 -0.87 16.63 0.32
N LYS A 194 -1.83 16.49 1.23
CA LYS A 194 -2.24 17.58 2.13
C LYS A 194 -1.15 17.97 3.13
N LEU A 195 -0.42 16.98 3.69
CA LEU A 195 0.71 17.25 4.59
C LEU A 195 1.80 18.09 3.91
N PHE A 196 2.00 17.89 2.61
CA PHE A 196 2.96 18.66 1.80
C PHE A 196 2.37 19.96 1.23
N GLY A 197 1.18 20.39 1.64
CA GLY A 197 0.59 21.65 1.23
C GLY A 197 0.08 21.67 -0.22
N CYS A 198 -0.26 20.53 -0.78
CA CYS A 198 -0.87 20.43 -2.10
C CYS A 198 -2.39 20.68 -2.05
N THR A 199 -2.96 21.09 -3.17
CA THR A 199 -4.40 21.02 -3.40
C THR A 199 -4.73 19.65 -3.96
N VAL A 200 -5.70 18.96 -3.33
CA VAL A 200 -6.03 17.57 -3.65
C VAL A 200 -7.41 17.45 -4.29
N ILE A 201 -7.45 16.89 -5.48
CA ILE A 201 -8.67 16.39 -6.12
C ILE A 201 -8.62 14.86 -5.97
N ALA A 202 -9.63 14.24 -5.36
CA ALA A 202 -9.67 12.79 -5.19
C ALA A 202 -10.87 12.18 -5.91
N THR A 203 -10.72 10.97 -6.45
CA THR A 203 -11.82 10.27 -7.11
C THR A 203 -12.25 9.03 -6.32
N ALA A 204 -13.55 8.77 -6.28
CA ALA A 204 -14.11 7.53 -5.74
C ALA A 204 -15.49 7.24 -6.36
N SER A 205 -16.16 6.18 -5.90
CA SER A 205 -17.57 5.96 -6.18
C SER A 205 -18.45 6.93 -5.37
N PRO A 206 -19.69 7.21 -5.82
CA PRO A 206 -20.57 8.23 -5.21
C PRO A 206 -20.76 8.08 -3.69
N ASP A 207 -20.87 6.85 -3.21
CA ASP A 207 -21.06 6.49 -1.80
C ASP A 207 -19.87 6.83 -0.88
N LYS A 208 -18.75 7.32 -1.45
CA LYS A 208 -17.50 7.62 -0.72
C LYS A 208 -17.04 9.07 -0.83
N LEU A 209 -17.72 9.91 -1.62
CA LEU A 209 -17.23 11.26 -1.92
C LEU A 209 -17.12 12.13 -0.67
N ASP A 210 -18.13 12.13 0.19
CA ASP A 210 -18.11 12.89 1.44
C ASP A 210 -16.95 12.45 2.35
N LYS A 211 -16.67 11.15 2.41
CA LYS A 211 -15.53 10.62 3.18
C LYS A 211 -14.17 11.07 2.64
N LEU A 212 -14.05 11.33 1.33
CA LEU A 212 -12.81 11.89 0.76
C LEU A 212 -12.60 13.33 1.24
N LEU A 213 -13.67 14.13 1.30
CA LEU A 213 -13.63 15.52 1.81
C LEU A 213 -13.30 15.54 3.31
N GLU A 214 -13.95 14.67 4.10
CA GLU A 214 -13.63 14.47 5.53
C GLU A 214 -12.17 14.05 5.77
N LEU A 215 -11.58 13.30 4.85
CA LEU A 215 -10.18 12.86 4.89
C LEU A 215 -9.20 14.00 4.54
N GLY A 216 -9.69 15.10 3.99
CA GLY A 216 -8.92 16.29 3.67
C GLY A 216 -8.75 16.58 2.19
N ALA A 217 -9.40 15.85 1.27
CA ALA A 217 -9.43 16.24 -0.14
C ALA A 217 -10.16 17.59 -0.28
N ASP A 218 -9.62 18.48 -1.12
CA ASP A 218 -10.27 19.78 -1.39
C ASP A 218 -11.47 19.62 -2.35
N TYR A 219 -11.41 18.59 -3.21
CA TYR A 219 -12.47 18.24 -4.15
C TYR A 219 -12.61 16.73 -4.27
N ALA A 220 -13.85 16.26 -4.40
CA ALA A 220 -14.19 14.85 -4.61
C ALA A 220 -14.99 14.67 -5.89
N VAL A 221 -14.61 13.72 -6.75
CA VAL A 221 -15.20 13.50 -8.07
C VAL A 221 -15.60 12.04 -8.25
N ASP A 222 -16.79 11.80 -8.77
CA ASP A 222 -17.27 10.45 -9.09
C ASP A 222 -16.61 9.89 -10.36
N HIS A 223 -15.69 8.94 -10.22
CA HIS A 223 -15.01 8.30 -11.34
C HIS A 223 -15.89 7.35 -12.16
N ARG A 224 -17.09 7.00 -11.67
CA ARG A 224 -18.06 6.20 -12.43
C ARG A 224 -18.80 7.04 -13.46
N ASN A 225 -18.85 8.36 -13.27
CA ASN A 225 -19.37 9.27 -14.30
C ASN A 225 -18.45 9.22 -15.52
N PRO A 226 -18.94 8.91 -16.72
CA PRO A 226 -18.12 8.89 -17.94
C PRO A 226 -17.35 10.18 -18.20
N ASP A 227 -17.87 11.31 -17.73
CA ASP A 227 -17.31 12.65 -17.90
C ASP A 227 -16.47 13.14 -16.69
N TRP A 228 -16.14 12.27 -15.75
CA TRP A 228 -15.36 12.60 -14.56
C TRP A 228 -14.08 13.42 -14.88
N TYR A 229 -13.42 13.11 -15.97
CA TYR A 229 -12.20 13.81 -16.39
C TYR A 229 -12.46 15.25 -16.84
N ARG A 230 -13.64 15.56 -17.36
CA ARG A 230 -14.06 16.96 -17.71
C ARG A 230 -14.30 17.76 -16.43
N GLU A 231 -14.90 17.13 -15.42
CA GLU A 231 -15.11 17.73 -14.10
C GLU A 231 -13.77 18.04 -13.44
N VAL A 232 -12.85 17.08 -13.36
CA VAL A 232 -11.47 17.28 -12.85
C VAL A 232 -10.78 18.41 -13.59
N ARG A 233 -10.88 18.46 -14.92
CA ARG A 233 -10.31 19.54 -15.74
C ARG A 233 -10.93 20.90 -15.42
N SER A 234 -12.24 20.96 -15.22
CA SER A 234 -12.93 22.21 -14.85
C SER A 234 -12.49 22.72 -13.49
N ILE A 235 -12.38 21.82 -12.50
CA ILE A 235 -11.91 22.14 -11.16
C ILE A 235 -10.46 22.62 -11.20
N SER A 236 -9.56 21.85 -11.78
CA SER A 236 -8.11 22.13 -11.78
C SER A 236 -7.76 23.45 -12.48
N LYS A 237 -8.54 23.86 -13.50
CA LYS A 237 -8.35 25.16 -14.16
C LYS A 237 -8.71 26.37 -13.30
N LYS A 238 -9.59 26.20 -12.31
CA LYS A 238 -10.03 27.26 -11.40
C LYS A 238 -9.12 27.41 -10.18
N ILE A 239 -8.25 26.44 -9.90
CA ILE A 239 -7.34 26.50 -8.77
C ILE A 239 -6.25 27.51 -9.07
N PRO A 240 -6.08 28.55 -8.21
CA PRO A 240 -5.00 29.52 -8.38
C PRO A 240 -3.64 28.86 -8.34
N LYS A 241 -2.76 29.28 -9.24
CA LYS A 241 -1.37 28.78 -9.29
C LYS A 241 -0.40 29.89 -8.87
N PRO A 242 0.59 29.58 -8.06
CA PRO A 242 1.69 30.53 -7.81
C PRO A 242 2.38 30.90 -9.13
N TYR A 243 2.73 32.17 -9.27
CA TYR A 243 3.57 32.67 -10.37
C TYR A 243 2.98 32.60 -11.78
N GLY A 244 1.66 32.51 -11.94
CA GLY A 244 1.05 32.48 -13.28
C GLY A 244 1.35 31.24 -14.11
N ALA A 245 1.74 30.15 -13.46
CA ALA A 245 1.98 28.88 -14.11
C ALA A 245 0.73 28.33 -14.82
N HIS A 246 0.92 27.36 -15.71
CA HIS A 246 -0.17 26.68 -16.40
C HIS A 246 -1.22 26.14 -15.41
N THR A 247 -2.50 26.39 -15.69
CA THR A 247 -3.61 25.82 -14.90
C THR A 247 -3.81 24.34 -15.24
N GLY A 248 -4.12 23.50 -14.27
CA GLY A 248 -4.36 22.06 -14.43
C GLY A 248 -3.63 21.23 -13.37
N LEU A 249 -3.45 19.94 -13.62
CA LEU A 249 -2.83 19.02 -12.70
C LEU A 249 -1.31 19.01 -12.81
N ASP A 250 -0.61 19.04 -11.69
CA ASP A 250 0.84 18.89 -11.64
C ASP A 250 1.23 17.43 -11.44
N VAL A 251 0.49 16.70 -10.61
CA VAL A 251 0.77 15.30 -10.32
C VAL A 251 -0.50 14.47 -10.36
N ILE A 252 -0.43 13.28 -10.94
CA ILE A 252 -1.44 12.25 -10.83
C ILE A 252 -0.86 11.08 -10.05
N PHE A 253 -1.51 10.76 -8.93
CA PHE A 253 -1.25 9.59 -8.11
C PHE A 253 -2.16 8.46 -8.59
N GLU A 254 -1.57 7.53 -9.34
CA GLU A 254 -2.26 6.47 -10.06
C GLU A 254 -1.92 5.10 -9.48
N HIS A 255 -2.93 4.27 -9.19
CA HIS A 255 -2.75 2.89 -8.75
C HIS A 255 -3.89 1.96 -9.19
N ILE A 256 -4.77 2.47 -10.07
CA ILE A 256 -5.95 1.74 -10.56
C ILE A 256 -5.61 0.91 -11.79
N GLY A 257 -4.87 1.50 -12.74
CA GLY A 257 -4.43 0.86 -13.98
C GLY A 257 -5.19 1.31 -15.23
N GLY A 258 -5.23 0.45 -16.24
CA GLY A 258 -5.54 0.79 -17.62
C GLY A 258 -6.87 1.48 -17.92
N SER A 259 -7.91 1.32 -17.10
CA SER A 259 -9.25 1.80 -17.43
C SER A 259 -9.38 3.34 -17.55
N HIS A 260 -8.56 4.10 -16.81
CA HIS A 260 -8.58 5.56 -16.77
C HIS A 260 -7.36 6.23 -17.40
N TRP A 261 -6.28 5.50 -17.57
CA TRP A 261 -4.94 5.96 -17.98
C TRP A 261 -4.94 6.97 -19.13
N ASN A 262 -5.65 6.68 -20.21
CA ASN A 262 -5.66 7.53 -21.40
C ASN A 262 -6.29 8.93 -21.14
N LYS A 263 -7.30 8.98 -20.28
CA LYS A 263 -7.94 10.25 -19.88
C LYS A 263 -7.04 11.03 -18.91
N GLU A 264 -6.37 10.35 -18.00
CA GLU A 264 -5.45 10.93 -17.01
C GLU A 264 -4.33 11.73 -17.68
N LEU A 265 -3.65 11.16 -18.69
CA LEU A 265 -2.59 11.84 -19.43
C LEU A 265 -3.06 13.17 -20.06
N THR A 266 -4.34 13.24 -20.43
CA THR A 266 -4.90 14.48 -21.00
C THR A 266 -5.06 15.61 -19.98
N LEU A 267 -5.12 15.27 -18.68
CA LEU A 267 -5.37 16.21 -17.59
C LEU A 267 -4.10 16.91 -17.07
N LEU A 268 -2.92 16.30 -17.29
CA LEU A 268 -1.67 16.85 -16.84
C LEU A 268 -1.30 18.16 -17.53
N ASN A 269 -0.67 19.03 -16.78
CA ASN A 269 -0.02 20.25 -17.26
C ASN A 269 1.25 19.95 -18.06
N TYR A 270 1.83 20.99 -18.66
CA TYR A 270 3.20 20.96 -19.15
C TYR A 270 4.16 20.67 -17.99
N GLY A 271 5.07 19.71 -18.19
CA GLY A 271 5.98 19.24 -17.15
C GLY A 271 5.30 18.48 -16.01
N GLY A 272 4.02 18.08 -16.18
CA GLY A 272 3.30 17.32 -15.15
C GLY A 272 3.79 15.87 -15.04
N THR A 273 3.55 15.26 -13.91
CA THR A 273 4.01 13.91 -13.57
C THR A 273 2.84 12.98 -13.30
N ILE A 274 2.84 11.79 -13.90
CA ILE A 274 2.02 10.67 -13.43
C ILE A 274 2.92 9.64 -12.75
N VAL A 275 2.65 9.33 -11.49
CA VAL A 275 3.32 8.27 -10.75
C VAL A 275 2.37 7.11 -10.57
N THR A 276 2.76 5.92 -11.02
CA THR A 276 1.89 4.75 -11.03
C THR A 276 2.47 3.58 -10.25
N THR A 277 1.57 2.87 -9.54
CA THR A 277 1.80 1.60 -8.88
C THR A 277 0.56 0.71 -8.98
N GLY A 278 0.73 -0.56 -9.27
CA GLY A 278 -0.41 -1.47 -9.41
C GLY A 278 -1.13 -1.37 -10.76
N ALA A 279 -2.04 -2.32 -10.99
CA ALA A 279 -2.79 -2.46 -12.22
C ALA A 279 -4.11 -3.22 -11.96
N THR A 280 -4.87 -2.80 -10.94
CA THR A 280 -6.06 -3.52 -10.45
C THR A 280 -7.16 -3.65 -11.52
N THR A 281 -7.28 -2.66 -12.42
CA THR A 281 -8.28 -2.68 -13.51
C THR A 281 -7.71 -3.15 -14.84
N GLY A 282 -6.45 -3.57 -14.86
CA GLY A 282 -5.75 -4.07 -16.06
C GLY A 282 -4.44 -3.34 -16.33
N TYR A 283 -3.52 -4.05 -16.97
CA TYR A 283 -2.16 -3.61 -17.27
C TYR A 283 -1.96 -3.12 -18.72
N ASP A 284 -2.90 -3.40 -19.61
CA ASP A 284 -2.84 -3.02 -21.02
C ASP A 284 -3.43 -1.62 -21.20
N ALA A 285 -2.60 -0.61 -21.01
CA ALA A 285 -2.98 0.80 -21.07
C ALA A 285 -2.51 1.44 -22.39
N LYS A 286 -3.46 1.83 -23.24
CA LYS A 286 -3.16 2.55 -24.47
C LYS A 286 -2.67 3.96 -24.16
N THR A 287 -1.48 4.32 -24.66
CA THR A 287 -0.82 5.62 -24.43
C THR A 287 -0.69 6.41 -25.73
N ASP A 288 -1.21 7.64 -25.77
CA ASP A 288 -0.96 8.57 -26.85
C ASP A 288 0.34 9.35 -26.57
N LEU A 289 1.41 8.98 -27.27
CA LEU A 289 2.74 9.56 -27.10
C LEU A 289 2.79 11.07 -27.31
N ARG A 290 1.84 11.65 -28.07
CA ARG A 290 1.77 13.10 -28.31
C ARG A 290 1.58 13.87 -27.01
N HIS A 291 0.77 13.34 -26.06
CA HIS A 291 0.61 13.97 -24.75
C HIS A 291 1.95 14.04 -23.99
N ILE A 292 2.78 13.00 -24.12
CA ILE A 292 4.06 12.92 -23.42
C ILE A 292 5.03 13.97 -23.95
N PHE A 293 5.36 13.92 -25.25
CA PHE A 293 6.43 14.78 -25.76
C PHE A 293 6.00 16.24 -25.93
N PHE A 294 4.74 16.54 -26.32
CA PHE A 294 4.29 17.93 -26.45
C PHE A 294 4.21 18.65 -25.11
N LYS A 295 3.86 17.95 -24.04
CA LYS A 295 3.73 18.55 -22.72
C LYS A 295 4.97 18.32 -21.83
N GLY A 296 5.92 17.47 -22.23
CA GLY A 296 7.06 17.10 -21.40
C GLY A 296 6.62 16.35 -20.13
N ILE A 297 5.67 15.41 -20.26
CA ILE A 297 5.13 14.66 -19.12
C ILE A 297 6.12 13.59 -18.66
N ASP A 298 6.32 13.50 -17.35
CA ASP A 298 7.02 12.39 -16.71
C ASP A 298 6.06 11.24 -16.36
N ILE A 299 6.43 10.01 -16.73
CA ILE A 299 5.77 8.79 -16.33
C ILE A 299 6.70 8.02 -15.40
N LEU A 300 6.36 7.95 -14.11
CA LEU A 300 7.18 7.35 -13.08
C LEU A 300 6.55 6.06 -12.58
N GLY A 301 7.29 4.94 -12.69
CA GLY A 301 6.94 3.71 -11.99
C GLY A 301 7.33 3.77 -10.52
N SER A 302 6.55 3.15 -9.66
CA SER A 302 6.81 3.03 -8.23
C SER A 302 6.45 1.63 -7.74
N THR A 303 7.17 1.14 -6.76
CA THR A 303 6.88 -0.12 -6.07
C THR A 303 7.31 -0.03 -4.62
N GLN A 304 6.40 -0.28 -3.70
CA GLN A 304 6.66 -0.20 -2.26
C GLN A 304 7.51 1.04 -1.86
N GLY A 305 8.66 0.85 -1.24
CA GLY A 305 9.57 1.91 -0.83
C GLY A 305 10.69 1.38 0.07
N THR A 306 11.41 2.29 0.71
CA THR A 306 12.50 2.00 1.63
C THR A 306 12.01 1.85 3.07
N ARG A 307 12.78 1.16 3.91
CA ARG A 307 12.53 1.11 5.36
C ARG A 307 12.48 2.53 5.97
N ALA A 308 13.38 3.40 5.57
CA ALA A 308 13.43 4.78 6.06
C ALA A 308 12.16 5.58 5.72
N GLU A 309 11.56 5.34 4.56
CA GLU A 309 10.28 5.97 4.20
C GLU A 309 9.11 5.47 5.06
N LEU A 310 9.12 4.18 5.44
CA LEU A 310 8.13 3.66 6.39
C LEU A 310 8.32 4.31 7.78
N GLU A 311 9.55 4.43 8.26
CA GLU A 311 9.87 5.12 9.51
C GLU A 311 9.39 6.58 9.50
N GLN A 312 9.60 7.30 8.39
CA GLN A 312 9.09 8.67 8.21
C GLN A 312 7.55 8.72 8.25
N GLY A 313 6.88 7.81 7.56
CA GLY A 313 5.43 7.73 7.59
C GLY A 313 4.88 7.46 9.00
N LEU A 314 5.48 6.53 9.74
CA LEU A 314 5.11 6.23 11.13
C LEU A 314 5.37 7.42 12.07
N TYR A 315 6.43 8.19 11.85
CA TYR A 315 6.67 9.44 12.57
C TYR A 315 5.50 10.42 12.40
N TRP A 316 5.01 10.64 11.18
CA TRP A 316 3.87 11.52 10.94
C TRP A 316 2.54 10.97 11.48
N MET A 317 2.43 9.65 11.60
CA MET A 317 1.32 9.04 12.35
C MET A 317 1.42 9.35 13.84
N ALA A 318 2.60 9.27 14.42
CA ALA A 318 2.84 9.63 15.83
C ALA A 318 2.55 11.10 16.11
N GLU A 319 2.85 12.00 15.15
CA GLU A 319 2.51 13.42 15.20
C GLU A 319 1.00 13.70 14.97
N GLY A 320 0.19 12.66 14.75
CA GLY A 320 -1.26 12.79 14.50
C GLY A 320 -1.62 13.45 13.18
N LYS A 321 -0.68 13.56 12.23
CA LYS A 321 -0.88 14.22 10.93
C LYS A 321 -1.40 13.25 9.87
N ILE A 322 -1.13 11.96 10.03
CA ILE A 322 -1.57 10.87 9.15
C ILE A 322 -2.19 9.78 10.02
N LYS A 323 -3.25 9.15 9.54
CA LYS A 323 -3.89 8.03 10.21
C LYS A 323 -4.31 6.95 9.23
N SER A 324 -4.27 5.69 9.65
CA SER A 324 -4.88 4.60 8.91
C SER A 324 -6.40 4.67 9.01
N ILE A 325 -7.08 4.57 7.88
CA ILE A 325 -8.54 4.39 7.86
C ILE A 325 -8.81 2.90 7.83
N ILE A 326 -9.39 2.38 8.91
CA ILE A 326 -9.74 0.97 9.06
C ILE A 326 -11.23 0.83 8.81
N ASP A 327 -11.57 0.09 7.76
CA ASP A 327 -12.96 -0.16 7.36
C ASP A 327 -13.61 -1.22 8.25
N SER A 328 -12.90 -2.32 8.49
CA SER A 328 -13.40 -3.46 9.25
C SER A 328 -12.27 -4.35 9.75
N THR A 329 -12.58 -5.14 10.78
CA THR A 329 -11.67 -6.11 11.39
C THR A 329 -12.35 -7.48 11.42
N TYR A 330 -11.59 -8.52 11.07
CA TYR A 330 -12.04 -9.90 11.00
C TYR A 330 -11.09 -10.83 11.75
N SER A 331 -11.62 -11.94 12.28
CA SER A 331 -10.81 -13.05 12.77
C SER A 331 -10.33 -13.95 11.61
N PHE A 332 -9.45 -14.90 11.90
CA PHE A 332 -9.02 -15.89 10.89
C PHE A 332 -10.16 -16.77 10.42
N GLU A 333 -11.15 -17.07 11.28
CA GLU A 333 -12.36 -17.82 10.94
C GLU A 333 -13.21 -17.09 9.89
N GLN A 334 -13.10 -15.77 9.84
CA GLN A 334 -13.83 -14.90 8.91
C GLN A 334 -13.00 -14.54 7.66
N ALA A 335 -11.86 -15.19 7.45
CA ALA A 335 -10.94 -14.86 6.35
C ALA A 335 -11.58 -14.87 4.97
N VAL A 336 -12.48 -15.81 4.70
CA VAL A 336 -13.20 -15.89 3.42
C VAL A 336 -14.09 -14.67 3.21
N GLU A 337 -14.78 -14.22 4.27
CA GLU A 337 -15.62 -13.02 4.21
C GLU A 337 -14.78 -11.77 3.95
N ALA A 338 -13.67 -11.61 4.69
CA ALA A 338 -12.76 -10.49 4.58
C ALA A 338 -12.18 -10.35 3.15
N HIS A 339 -11.65 -11.42 2.58
CA HIS A 339 -11.10 -11.42 1.22
C HIS A 339 -12.19 -11.21 0.15
N THR A 340 -13.39 -11.79 0.36
CA THR A 340 -14.54 -11.56 -0.53
C THR A 340 -14.99 -10.11 -0.51
N LYS A 341 -15.03 -9.47 0.67
CA LYS A 341 -15.34 -8.03 0.80
C LYS A 341 -14.32 -7.17 0.05
N MET A 342 -13.03 -7.47 0.21
CA MET A 342 -11.96 -6.76 -0.50
C MET A 342 -12.09 -6.91 -2.02
N LEU A 343 -12.33 -8.13 -2.51
CA LEU A 343 -12.50 -8.40 -3.93
C LEU A 343 -13.70 -7.65 -4.54
N LYS A 344 -14.82 -7.61 -3.85
CA LYS A 344 -16.03 -6.89 -4.29
C LYS A 344 -15.87 -5.37 -4.23
N GLY A 345 -15.08 -4.85 -3.30
CA GLY A 345 -14.79 -3.43 -3.11
C GLY A 345 -16.00 -2.54 -2.80
N LYS A 346 -17.24 -3.10 -2.82
CA LYS A 346 -18.47 -2.33 -2.57
C LYS A 346 -18.52 -1.86 -1.11
N GLY A 347 -18.68 -0.56 -0.88
CA GLY A 347 -18.74 0.05 0.43
C GLY A 347 -17.39 0.09 1.18
N LEU A 348 -16.34 -0.52 0.66
CA LEU A 348 -15.01 -0.56 1.30
C LEU A 348 -14.34 0.82 1.25
N PHE A 349 -13.95 1.36 2.42
CA PHE A 349 -13.23 2.62 2.53
C PHE A 349 -12.03 2.48 3.49
N GLY A 350 -10.82 2.40 2.95
CA GLY A 350 -9.61 2.17 3.74
C GLY A 350 -9.15 0.70 3.73
N LYS A 351 -8.67 0.22 4.89
CA LYS A 351 -8.05 -1.10 5.06
C LYS A 351 -8.94 -2.07 5.83
N ILE A 352 -8.83 -3.33 5.49
CA ILE A 352 -9.41 -4.44 6.25
C ILE A 352 -8.31 -5.04 7.11
N LEU A 353 -8.57 -5.23 8.39
CA LEU A 353 -7.68 -5.92 9.31
C LEU A 353 -8.06 -7.39 9.46
N MET A 354 -7.04 -8.19 9.73
CA MET A 354 -7.12 -9.59 10.13
C MET A 354 -6.41 -9.77 11.47
N LYS A 355 -7.05 -10.42 12.44
CA LYS A 355 -6.47 -10.67 13.76
C LYS A 355 -6.50 -12.16 14.10
N PRO A 356 -5.42 -12.69 14.69
CA PRO A 356 -5.40 -14.08 15.19
C PRO A 356 -6.43 -14.31 16.30
N GLU A 357 -6.63 -13.29 17.14
CA GLU A 357 -7.57 -13.26 18.26
C GLU A 357 -8.35 -11.93 18.22
N ILE A 358 -9.67 -11.96 18.36
CA ILE A 358 -10.55 -10.77 18.50
C ILE A 358 -11.06 -10.71 19.93
#